data_e4324fbf1fc8d6fed6651fa0ffe457de
#
_entry.id   e4324fbf1fc8d6fed6651fa0ffe457de
#
_cell.length_a   1.000
_cell.length_b   1.000
_cell.length_c   1.000
_cell.angle_alpha   90.00
_cell.angle_beta   90.00
_cell.angle_gamma   90.00
#
_symmetry.space_group_name_H-M   'P 1'
#
loop_
_entity.id
_entity.type
_entity.pdbx_description
1 polymer ?
#
loop_
_entity_poly.entity_id
_entity_poly.type
_entity_poly.pdbx_seq_one_letter_code
_entity_poly.pdbx_strand_id
1 'polypeptide(L)'
;MIYNRDKINEMINFIKLNKEKSKADLVKIVSSEFKLTKDRSVFYNKYYALRFSESKGKGFSNTVLSLSNLQKYDHIPFIVCVSTKDNVYFRLANTSFLTKISHSSHQLRVNNIKGSFNGSDIVKLFGPYENIQENFEEMFIFHKGISFEDNLERLVETTNQIQGTGKRFEVTNDNKPTILNSANRAFNFLHSTDYETLNTDLNNRVSKVENEIVIASLIDNVNVRGRVIEYLITQGESDGIRKEIIHALQNNTNLPYIKNED
;
A
#
# COMPACT_ATOMS: atom_id res chain seq x y z
N MET A 1 19.35 10.07 -15.42
CA MET A 1 18.85 9.20 -16.52
C MET A 1 17.91 10.03 -17.36
N ILE A 2 17.97 9.96 -18.67
CA ILE A 2 17.16 10.76 -19.58
C ILE A 2 15.88 9.97 -19.89
N TYR A 3 14.74 10.65 -20.00
CA TYR A 3 13.50 10.07 -20.49
C TYR A 3 13.71 9.50 -21.91
N ASN A 4 13.31 8.27 -22.15
CA ASN A 4 13.46 7.64 -23.47
C ASN A 4 12.08 7.46 -24.11
N ARG A 5 11.66 8.48 -24.87
CA ARG A 5 10.34 8.55 -25.53
C ARG A 5 10.12 7.34 -26.45
N ASP A 6 11.11 6.97 -27.25
CA ASP A 6 10.97 5.89 -28.23
C ASP A 6 10.71 4.54 -27.55
N LYS A 7 11.48 4.22 -26.51
CA LYS A 7 11.30 2.96 -25.78
C LYS A 7 9.97 2.88 -25.02
N ILE A 8 9.49 3.99 -24.52
CA ILE A 8 8.18 4.04 -23.86
C ILE A 8 7.06 3.91 -24.88
N ASN A 9 7.15 4.62 -26.01
CA ASN A 9 6.15 4.54 -27.08
C ASN A 9 6.11 3.16 -27.72
N GLU A 10 7.26 2.53 -27.97
CA GLU A 10 7.37 1.16 -28.46
C GLU A 10 6.60 0.18 -27.55
N MET A 11 6.85 0.27 -26.25
CA MET A 11 6.18 -0.56 -25.25
C MET A 11 4.66 -0.29 -25.21
N ILE A 12 4.23 0.98 -25.17
CA ILE A 12 2.82 1.33 -25.11
C ILE A 12 2.08 0.86 -26.37
N ASN A 13 2.67 1.04 -27.55
CA ASN A 13 2.09 0.59 -28.81
C ASN A 13 1.98 -0.94 -28.86
N PHE A 14 2.99 -1.66 -28.42
CA PHE A 14 2.93 -3.10 -28.30
C PHE A 14 1.79 -3.57 -27.40
N ILE A 15 1.61 -2.94 -26.25
CA ILE A 15 0.51 -3.26 -25.32
C ILE A 15 -0.85 -2.94 -25.99
N LYS A 16 -0.99 -1.79 -26.64
CA LYS A 16 -2.23 -1.41 -27.36
C LYS A 16 -2.62 -2.40 -28.45
N LEU A 17 -1.64 -2.93 -29.19
CA LEU A 17 -1.85 -3.96 -30.21
C LEU A 17 -2.30 -5.31 -29.63
N ASN A 18 -2.02 -5.56 -28.37
CA ASN A 18 -2.34 -6.80 -27.67
C ASN A 18 -3.43 -6.63 -26.59
N LYS A 19 -4.24 -5.56 -26.66
CA LYS A 19 -5.21 -5.18 -25.61
C LYS A 19 -6.29 -6.25 -25.34
N GLU A 20 -6.58 -7.11 -26.31
CA GLU A 20 -7.58 -8.18 -26.19
C GLU A 20 -7.11 -9.36 -25.33
N LYS A 21 -5.84 -9.40 -24.99
CA LYS A 21 -5.28 -10.49 -24.16
C LYS A 21 -5.65 -10.30 -22.69
N SER A 22 -5.74 -11.42 -21.97
CA SER A 22 -5.88 -11.39 -20.53
C SER A 22 -4.72 -10.62 -19.90
N LYS A 23 -4.94 -10.01 -18.72
CA LYS A 23 -3.86 -9.36 -17.98
C LYS A 23 -2.66 -10.28 -17.78
N ALA A 24 -2.89 -11.56 -17.49
CA ALA A 24 -1.81 -12.53 -17.25
C ALA A 24 -0.97 -12.77 -18.51
N ASP A 25 -1.63 -12.95 -19.66
CA ASP A 25 -0.95 -13.14 -20.94
C ASP A 25 -0.25 -11.87 -21.39
N LEU A 26 -0.90 -10.71 -21.20
CA LEU A 26 -0.31 -9.41 -21.51
C LEU A 26 1.00 -9.19 -20.73
N VAL A 27 1.00 -9.44 -19.42
CA VAL A 27 2.19 -9.37 -18.57
C VAL A 27 3.29 -10.28 -19.10
N LYS A 28 2.94 -11.52 -19.47
CA LYS A 28 3.90 -12.51 -19.96
C LYS A 28 4.58 -12.08 -21.26
N ILE A 29 3.79 -11.66 -22.26
CA ILE A 29 4.35 -11.26 -23.57
C ILE A 29 5.15 -9.96 -23.48
N VAL A 30 4.66 -8.96 -22.73
CA VAL A 30 5.37 -7.68 -22.55
C VAL A 30 6.68 -7.88 -21.79
N SER A 31 6.65 -8.71 -20.73
CA SER A 31 7.88 -9.00 -19.97
C SER A 31 8.93 -9.70 -20.84
N SER A 32 8.51 -10.62 -21.70
CA SER A 32 9.41 -11.32 -22.63
C SER A 32 9.97 -10.37 -23.69
N GLU A 33 9.10 -9.63 -24.37
CA GLU A 33 9.47 -8.73 -25.49
C GLU A 33 10.45 -7.64 -25.03
N PHE A 34 10.15 -6.98 -23.92
CA PHE A 34 10.95 -5.87 -23.40
C PHE A 34 12.01 -6.28 -22.36
N LYS A 35 12.20 -7.58 -22.14
CA LYS A 35 13.17 -8.15 -21.18
C LYS A 35 13.02 -7.52 -19.78
N LEU A 36 11.77 -7.46 -19.29
CA LEU A 36 11.49 -6.84 -18.00
C LEU A 36 11.86 -7.77 -16.84
N THR A 37 12.52 -7.21 -15.86
CA THR A 37 12.74 -7.86 -14.56
C THR A 37 11.52 -7.67 -13.68
N LYS A 38 11.11 -8.72 -12.96
CA LYS A 38 9.99 -8.67 -12.02
C LYS A 38 10.50 -8.46 -10.60
N ASP A 39 9.99 -7.41 -9.93
CA ASP A 39 10.10 -7.22 -8.47
C ASP A 39 8.68 -7.12 -7.90
N ARG A 40 8.20 -8.20 -7.28
CA ARG A 40 6.82 -8.33 -6.76
C ARG A 40 5.77 -8.04 -7.84
N SER A 41 5.15 -6.87 -7.78
CA SER A 41 4.12 -6.44 -8.73
C SER A 41 4.59 -5.40 -9.73
N VAL A 42 5.87 -5.09 -9.73
CA VAL A 42 6.52 -4.13 -10.64
C VAL A 42 7.37 -4.90 -11.64
N PHE A 43 7.29 -4.50 -12.89
CA PHE A 43 8.08 -5.02 -14.01
C PHE A 43 8.92 -3.87 -14.54
N TYR A 44 10.23 -4.01 -14.63
CA TYR A 44 11.10 -2.89 -14.95
C TYR A 44 12.28 -3.27 -15.80
N ASN A 45 12.82 -2.31 -16.49
CA ASN A 45 14.13 -2.32 -17.14
C ASN A 45 14.83 -0.98 -16.87
N LYS A 46 15.92 -0.71 -17.58
CA LYS A 46 16.68 0.55 -17.40
C LYS A 46 15.95 1.81 -17.90
N TYR A 47 14.83 1.69 -18.61
CA TYR A 47 14.13 2.82 -19.21
C TYR A 47 12.85 3.22 -18.46
N TYR A 48 12.14 2.24 -17.89
CA TYR A 48 10.86 2.44 -17.22
C TYR A 48 10.51 1.30 -16.26
N ALA A 49 9.58 1.58 -15.36
CA ALA A 49 8.92 0.60 -14.53
C ALA A 49 7.43 0.55 -14.85
N LEU A 50 6.85 -0.64 -14.84
CA LEU A 50 5.44 -0.91 -15.16
C LEU A 50 4.73 -1.58 -14.00
N ARG A 51 3.51 -1.15 -13.77
CA ARG A 51 2.54 -1.82 -12.90
C ARG A 51 1.30 -2.17 -13.71
N PHE A 52 1.02 -3.45 -13.88
CA PHE A 52 -0.22 -3.90 -14.52
C PHE A 52 -1.35 -3.99 -13.49
N SER A 53 -2.48 -3.44 -13.84
CA SER A 53 -3.71 -3.47 -13.07
C SER A 53 -4.88 -3.80 -13.97
N GLU A 54 -6.01 -4.19 -13.39
CA GLU A 54 -7.23 -4.52 -14.11
C GLU A 54 -8.40 -3.79 -13.46
N SER A 55 -9.29 -3.26 -14.27
CA SER A 55 -10.51 -2.60 -13.84
C SER A 55 -11.73 -3.28 -14.45
N LYS A 56 -12.73 -3.59 -13.62
CA LYS A 56 -14.03 -4.06 -14.09
C LYS A 56 -14.89 -2.95 -14.70
N GLY A 57 -14.51 -1.70 -14.48
CA GLY A 57 -15.19 -0.53 -15.05
C GLY A 57 -14.75 -0.22 -16.48
N LYS A 58 -15.42 0.74 -17.10
CA LYS A 58 -15.12 1.20 -18.50
C LYS A 58 -13.92 2.14 -18.59
N GLY A 59 -13.38 2.61 -17.46
CA GLY A 59 -12.31 3.60 -17.43
C GLY A 59 -11.20 3.26 -16.43
N PHE A 60 -10.26 4.18 -16.30
CA PHE A 60 -9.19 4.08 -15.32
C PHE A 60 -9.78 4.02 -13.91
N SER A 61 -9.32 3.08 -13.12
CA SER A 61 -9.69 2.95 -11.70
C SER A 61 -8.56 3.37 -10.78
N ASN A 62 -8.91 3.79 -9.55
CA ASN A 62 -7.93 4.11 -8.54
C ASN A 62 -7.00 2.91 -8.28
N THR A 63 -5.71 3.16 -8.32
CA THR A 63 -4.67 2.17 -8.09
C THR A 63 -3.89 2.55 -6.84
N VAL A 64 -3.67 1.57 -5.98
CA VAL A 64 -2.89 1.73 -4.75
C VAL A 64 -1.49 1.21 -4.98
N LEU A 65 -0.49 2.06 -4.74
CA LEU A 65 0.93 1.80 -4.99
C LEU A 65 1.70 1.83 -3.68
N SER A 66 2.59 0.86 -3.47
CA SER A 66 3.50 0.86 -2.31
C SER A 66 4.54 1.96 -2.46
N LEU A 67 4.66 2.85 -1.48
CA LEU A 67 5.66 3.93 -1.48
C LEU A 67 7.08 3.38 -1.48
N SER A 68 7.34 2.27 -0.79
CA SER A 68 8.66 1.63 -0.80
C SER A 68 9.06 1.06 -2.17
N ASN A 69 8.08 0.59 -2.96
CA ASN A 69 8.34 0.19 -4.34
C ASN A 69 8.56 1.40 -5.26
N LEU A 70 7.76 2.46 -5.08
CA LEU A 70 7.94 3.69 -5.83
C LEU A 70 9.31 4.30 -5.56
N GLN A 71 9.76 4.38 -4.32
CA GLN A 71 11.07 4.89 -3.97
C GLN A 71 12.20 4.23 -4.76
N LYS A 72 12.13 2.91 -4.95
CA LYS A 72 13.13 2.18 -5.72
C LYS A 72 13.19 2.58 -7.20
N TYR A 73 12.03 2.90 -7.78
CA TYR A 73 11.87 3.12 -9.22
C TYR A 73 11.52 4.56 -9.58
N ASP A 74 11.50 5.48 -8.62
CA ASP A 74 11.09 6.88 -8.82
C ASP A 74 12.06 7.67 -9.72
N HIS A 75 13.28 7.15 -9.86
CA HIS A 75 14.30 7.71 -10.72
C HIS A 75 14.12 7.42 -12.23
N ILE A 76 13.17 6.56 -12.59
CA ILE A 76 12.73 6.25 -13.97
C ILE A 76 11.23 6.47 -14.09
N PRO A 77 10.68 6.66 -15.31
CA PRO A 77 9.24 6.72 -15.52
C PRO A 77 8.53 5.48 -14.95
N PHE A 78 7.66 5.69 -13.97
CA PHE A 78 6.83 4.63 -13.38
C PHE A 78 5.44 4.71 -14.00
N ILE A 79 5.08 3.71 -14.80
CA ILE A 79 3.84 3.72 -15.59
C ILE A 79 2.88 2.67 -15.04
N VAL A 80 1.65 3.09 -14.75
CA VAL A 80 0.52 2.20 -14.45
C VAL A 80 -0.22 1.92 -15.75
N CYS A 81 -0.33 0.63 -16.06
CA CYS A 81 -1.10 0.11 -17.18
C CYS A 81 -2.37 -0.55 -16.62
N VAL A 82 -3.53 -0.01 -16.93
CA VAL A 82 -4.83 -0.52 -16.48
C VAL A 82 -5.60 -1.08 -17.66
N SER A 83 -5.79 -2.39 -17.68
CA SER A 83 -6.65 -3.07 -18.64
C SER A 83 -8.11 -2.98 -18.19
N THR A 84 -8.99 -2.64 -19.10
CA THR A 84 -10.44 -2.72 -18.95
C THR A 84 -10.97 -3.74 -19.96
N LYS A 85 -12.29 -3.94 -19.99
CA LYS A 85 -12.91 -4.82 -20.99
C LYS A 85 -12.65 -4.37 -22.44
N ASP A 86 -12.60 -3.07 -22.67
CA ASP A 86 -12.61 -2.50 -24.04
C ASP A 86 -11.29 -1.79 -24.39
N ASN A 87 -10.47 -1.45 -23.38
CA ASN A 87 -9.31 -0.60 -23.63
C ASN A 87 -8.19 -0.80 -22.59
N VAL A 88 -7.01 -0.21 -22.89
CA VAL A 88 -5.88 -0.15 -21.97
C VAL A 88 -5.50 1.31 -21.77
N TYR A 89 -5.38 1.71 -20.52
CA TYR A 89 -5.02 3.06 -20.09
C TYR A 89 -3.63 3.09 -19.50
N PHE A 90 -2.88 4.12 -19.84
CA PHE A 90 -1.53 4.36 -19.30
C PHE A 90 -1.51 5.67 -18.54
N ARG A 91 -0.87 5.68 -17.39
CA ARG A 91 -0.69 6.88 -16.57
C ARG A 91 0.71 6.85 -15.94
N LEU A 92 1.37 7.98 -15.94
CA LEU A 92 2.62 8.17 -15.20
C LEU A 92 2.29 8.27 -13.71
N ALA A 93 2.94 7.47 -12.88
CA ALA A 93 2.58 7.29 -11.48
C ALA A 93 3.77 7.36 -10.53
N ASN A 94 4.80 8.12 -10.89
CA ASN A 94 5.87 8.48 -9.99
C ASN A 94 5.30 9.19 -8.75
N THR A 95 6.03 9.27 -7.66
CA THR A 95 5.52 9.77 -6.36
C THR A 95 4.88 11.15 -6.46
N SER A 96 5.40 12.05 -7.32
CA SER A 96 4.80 13.36 -7.57
C SER A 96 3.32 13.30 -8.02
N PHE A 97 2.90 12.19 -8.62
CA PHE A 97 1.56 12.03 -9.19
C PHE A 97 0.61 11.24 -8.30
N LEU A 98 1.03 10.84 -7.11
CA LEU A 98 0.12 10.28 -6.11
C LEU A 98 -0.76 11.39 -5.51
N THR A 99 -2.02 11.05 -5.24
CA THR A 99 -2.99 12.02 -4.72
C THR A 99 -2.88 12.16 -3.20
N LYS A 100 -2.75 11.03 -2.50
CA LYS A 100 -2.77 10.98 -1.04
C LYS A 100 -2.23 9.64 -0.52
N ILE A 101 -1.99 9.57 0.78
CA ILE A 101 -1.77 8.29 1.47
C ILE A 101 -3.09 7.50 1.46
N SER A 102 -3.03 6.25 1.04
CA SER A 102 -4.20 5.40 0.94
C SER A 102 -4.69 4.94 2.33
N HIS A 103 -5.99 5.00 2.54
CA HIS A 103 -6.65 4.43 3.72
C HIS A 103 -6.45 2.91 3.87
N SER A 104 -6.04 2.21 2.81
CA SER A 104 -5.65 0.80 2.89
C SER A 104 -4.28 0.57 3.54
N SER A 105 -3.60 1.63 3.99
CA SER A 105 -2.38 1.56 4.79
C SER A 105 -2.72 1.31 6.26
N HIS A 106 -3.45 0.23 6.55
CA HIS A 106 -3.96 -0.07 7.90
C HIS A 106 -2.87 -0.41 8.93
N GLN A 107 -1.66 -0.61 8.51
CA GLN A 107 -0.55 -0.88 9.38
C GLN A 107 0.60 0.05 9.01
N LEU A 108 1.02 0.86 9.97
CA LEU A 108 2.20 1.72 9.91
C LEU A 108 3.52 0.91 9.89
N ARG A 109 3.55 -0.20 9.20
CA ARG A 109 4.82 -0.85 8.87
C ARG A 109 5.46 -0.03 7.77
N VAL A 110 6.69 0.40 7.99
CA VAL A 110 7.48 1.23 7.06
C VAL A 110 7.42 0.70 5.61
N ASN A 111 7.27 -0.62 5.44
CA ASN A 111 7.21 -1.26 4.13
C ASN A 111 5.80 -1.38 3.53
N ASN A 112 4.75 -0.94 4.23
CA ASN A 112 3.35 -1.12 3.81
C ASN A 112 2.57 0.18 3.61
N ILE A 113 3.21 1.34 3.73
CA ILE A 113 2.58 2.61 3.40
C ILE A 113 2.34 2.65 1.90
N LYS A 114 1.11 2.97 1.52
CA LYS A 114 0.66 2.98 0.13
C LYS A 114 0.16 4.35 -0.24
N GLY A 115 0.51 4.81 -1.42
CA GLY A 115 -0.07 5.99 -2.04
C GLY A 115 -1.29 5.63 -2.88
N SER A 116 -2.27 6.50 -2.91
CA SER A 116 -3.45 6.41 -3.77
C SER A 116 -3.19 7.17 -5.07
N PHE A 117 -3.43 6.51 -6.20
CA PHE A 117 -3.24 7.08 -7.53
C PHE A 117 -4.54 6.98 -8.31
N ASN A 118 -5.07 8.12 -8.69
CA ASN A 118 -6.28 8.23 -9.49
C ASN A 118 -6.05 9.05 -10.75
N GLY A 119 -5.29 8.64 -11.67
CA GLY A 119 -4.90 9.25 -12.94
C GLY A 119 -5.50 10.61 -13.38
N SER A 120 -6.69 10.95 -12.89
CA SER A 120 -7.41 12.18 -13.23
C SER A 120 -7.15 13.37 -12.29
N ASP A 121 -6.64 13.14 -11.08
CA ASP A 121 -6.54 14.20 -10.05
C ASP A 121 -5.26 15.05 -10.19
N ILE A 122 -4.35 14.62 -11.03
CA ILE A 122 -3.03 15.23 -11.20
C ILE A 122 -3.12 16.64 -11.82
N VAL A 123 -4.03 16.84 -12.78
CA VAL A 123 -4.19 18.11 -13.48
C VAL A 123 -4.48 19.27 -12.53
N LYS A 124 -5.21 19.01 -11.45
CA LYS A 124 -5.57 20.03 -10.46
C LYS A 124 -4.40 20.47 -9.56
N LEU A 125 -3.41 19.61 -9.39
CA LEU A 125 -2.33 19.81 -8.43
C LEU A 125 -1.02 20.26 -9.09
N PHE A 126 -0.75 19.89 -10.34
CA PHE A 126 0.57 20.00 -10.95
C PHE A 126 0.63 20.78 -12.27
N GLY A 127 -0.43 21.46 -12.67
CA GLY A 127 -0.40 22.32 -13.83
C GLY A 127 -1.18 21.77 -15.04
N PRO A 128 -0.97 22.33 -16.24
CA PRO A 128 -1.86 22.18 -17.37
C PRO A 128 -1.78 20.82 -18.08
N TYR A 129 -0.90 19.93 -17.65
CA TYR A 129 -0.67 18.66 -18.36
C TYR A 129 -1.64 17.58 -17.90
N GLU A 130 -2.44 17.08 -18.81
CA GLU A 130 -3.19 15.85 -18.58
C GLU A 130 -2.23 14.65 -18.53
N ASN A 131 -2.48 13.69 -17.62
CA ASN A 131 -1.65 12.50 -17.49
C ASN A 131 -1.97 11.48 -18.59
N ILE A 132 -1.51 11.78 -19.78
CA ILE A 132 -1.60 10.96 -20.98
C ILE A 132 -0.22 10.77 -21.60
N GLN A 133 -0.09 9.77 -22.45
CA GLN A 133 1.19 9.36 -23.05
C GLN A 133 1.96 10.53 -23.68
N GLU A 134 1.27 11.43 -24.32
CA GLU A 134 1.82 12.58 -25.04
C GLU A 134 2.56 13.54 -24.11
N ASN A 135 2.15 13.62 -22.84
CA ASN A 135 2.69 14.53 -21.83
C ASN A 135 3.67 13.85 -20.84
N PHE A 136 3.97 12.57 -21.01
CA PHE A 136 4.79 11.82 -20.02
C PHE A 136 6.20 12.39 -19.86
N GLU A 137 6.78 12.92 -20.93
CA GLU A 137 8.14 13.47 -20.85
C GLU A 137 8.19 14.72 -20.00
N GLU A 138 7.31 15.69 -20.28
CA GLU A 138 7.19 16.94 -19.54
C GLU A 138 6.84 16.68 -18.07
N MET A 139 5.90 15.77 -17.84
CA MET A 139 5.53 15.35 -16.49
C MET A 139 6.71 14.70 -15.75
N PHE A 140 7.47 13.86 -16.42
CA PHE A 140 8.62 13.20 -15.79
C PHE A 140 9.76 14.19 -15.52
N ILE A 141 9.98 15.17 -16.40
CA ILE A 141 10.93 16.27 -16.16
C ILE A 141 10.50 17.06 -14.91
N PHE A 142 9.23 17.41 -14.80
CA PHE A 142 8.67 18.03 -13.62
C PHE A 142 8.89 17.21 -12.34
N HIS A 143 8.57 15.91 -12.41
CA HIS A 143 8.77 14.99 -11.28
C HIS A 143 10.23 14.98 -10.80
N LYS A 144 11.20 15.00 -11.69
CA LYS A 144 12.62 15.02 -11.34
C LYS A 144 13.07 16.26 -10.58
N GLY A 145 12.32 17.34 -10.63
CA GLY A 145 12.56 18.57 -9.85
C GLY A 145 12.11 18.48 -8.39
N ILE A 146 11.44 17.40 -7.97
CA ILE A 146 10.89 17.22 -6.63
C ILE A 146 11.53 16.00 -5.99
N SER A 147 12.09 16.14 -4.79
CA SER A 147 12.67 15.00 -4.08
C SER A 147 11.59 14.00 -3.62
N PHE A 148 12.00 12.78 -3.31
CA PHE A 148 11.07 11.77 -2.75
C PHE A 148 10.54 12.21 -1.39
N GLU A 149 11.36 12.83 -0.58
CA GLU A 149 11.04 13.37 0.75
C GLU A 149 10.01 14.49 0.67
N ASP A 150 10.19 15.46 -0.25
CA ASP A 150 9.21 16.53 -0.49
C ASP A 150 7.87 15.97 -0.97
N ASN A 151 7.89 14.92 -1.78
CA ASN A 151 6.69 14.23 -2.20
C ASN A 151 5.96 13.52 -1.04
N LEU A 152 6.70 12.92 -0.10
CA LEU A 152 6.09 12.34 1.10
C LEU A 152 5.44 13.43 1.96
N GLU A 153 6.10 14.56 2.16
CA GLU A 153 5.56 15.69 2.91
C GLU A 153 4.28 16.20 2.27
N ARG A 154 4.29 16.44 0.97
CA ARG A 154 3.11 16.83 0.20
C ARG A 154 1.97 15.81 0.32
N LEU A 155 2.25 14.51 0.28
CA LEU A 155 1.23 13.48 0.43
C LEU A 155 0.56 13.51 1.81
N VAL A 156 1.33 13.78 2.86
CA VAL A 156 0.79 13.99 4.21
C VAL A 156 -0.12 15.21 4.24
N GLU A 157 0.32 16.33 3.69
CA GLU A 157 -0.48 17.56 3.62
C GLU A 157 -1.78 17.38 2.83
N THR A 158 -1.68 16.77 1.64
CA THR A 158 -2.86 16.51 0.81
C THR A 158 -3.84 15.55 1.52
N THR A 159 -3.32 14.54 2.23
CA THR A 159 -4.16 13.61 2.98
C THR A 159 -4.97 14.33 4.06
N ASN A 160 -4.39 15.34 4.70
CA ASN A 160 -5.06 16.14 5.73
C ASN A 160 -6.16 17.06 5.16
N GLN A 161 -5.99 17.54 3.94
CA GLN A 161 -6.94 18.43 3.30
C GLN A 161 -8.19 17.68 2.78
N ILE A 162 -8.13 16.35 2.66
CA ILE A 162 -9.25 15.57 2.18
C ILE A 162 -10.22 15.32 3.32
N GLN A 163 -11.37 15.99 3.29
CA GLN A 163 -12.47 15.73 4.22
C GLN A 163 -13.02 14.33 4.00
N GLY A 164 -12.92 13.50 5.03
CA GLY A 164 -13.46 12.14 5.03
C GLY A 164 -14.91 12.10 5.49
N THR A 165 -15.67 11.13 5.04
CA THR A 165 -16.97 10.76 5.61
C THR A 165 -16.73 9.85 6.83
N GLY A 166 -16.58 10.41 8.02
CA GLY A 166 -16.39 9.67 9.26
C GLY A 166 -15.25 10.19 10.15
N LYS A 167 -15.10 9.58 11.32
CA LYS A 167 -14.00 9.87 12.25
C LYS A 167 -12.67 9.38 11.63
N ARG A 168 -11.93 10.28 11.02
CA ARG A 168 -10.59 10.00 10.50
C ARG A 168 -9.57 10.73 11.33
N PHE A 169 -8.41 10.10 11.46
CA PHE A 169 -7.24 10.78 12.02
C PHE A 169 -6.87 11.95 11.09
N GLU A 170 -6.90 13.14 11.64
CA GLU A 170 -6.47 14.37 10.96
C GLU A 170 -5.06 14.70 11.43
N VAL A 171 -4.16 14.81 10.45
CA VAL A 171 -2.81 15.29 10.72
C VAL A 171 -2.88 16.82 10.83
N THR A 172 -2.79 17.33 12.02
CA THR A 172 -2.74 18.78 12.31
C THR A 172 -1.30 19.30 12.17
N ASN A 173 -1.13 20.61 12.08
CA ASN A 173 0.20 21.22 12.10
C ASN A 173 0.98 20.88 13.37
N ASP A 174 0.29 20.62 14.48
CA ASP A 174 0.91 20.25 15.75
C ASP A 174 1.43 18.81 15.77
N ASN A 175 0.76 17.89 15.08
CA ASN A 175 1.18 16.49 15.04
C ASN A 175 2.02 16.11 13.80
N LYS A 176 2.10 17.00 12.80
CA LYS A 176 2.95 16.82 11.62
C LYS A 176 4.42 16.56 11.96
N PRO A 177 5.08 17.37 12.80
CA PRO A 177 6.46 17.13 13.24
C PRO A 177 6.61 15.77 13.96
N THR A 178 5.60 15.40 14.70
CA THR A 178 5.53 14.10 15.40
C THR A 178 5.55 12.93 14.42
N ILE A 179 4.81 13.04 13.32
CA ILE A 179 4.75 11.99 12.28
C ILE A 179 6.05 11.93 11.48
N LEU A 180 6.56 13.09 11.07
CA LEU A 180 7.83 13.20 10.32
C LEU A 180 9.02 12.70 11.15
N ASN A 181 8.95 12.88 12.46
CA ASN A 181 9.99 12.41 13.39
C ASN A 181 9.71 11.03 14.00
N SER A 182 8.85 10.25 13.36
CA SER A 182 8.39 8.96 13.90
C SER A 182 9.53 7.95 14.13
N ALA A 183 10.56 7.95 13.28
CA ALA A 183 11.71 7.06 13.44
C ALA A 183 12.51 7.37 14.72
N ASN A 184 12.77 8.65 14.99
CA ASN A 184 13.47 9.09 16.20
C ASN A 184 12.63 8.82 17.45
N ARG A 185 11.32 9.02 17.37
CA ARG A 185 10.41 8.72 18.47
C ARG A 185 10.36 7.22 18.77
N ALA A 186 10.29 6.38 17.74
CA ALA A 186 10.35 4.94 17.90
C ALA A 186 11.67 4.49 18.55
N PHE A 187 12.79 5.05 18.10
CA PHE A 187 14.08 4.79 18.70
C PHE A 187 14.13 5.20 20.18
N ASN A 188 13.70 6.42 20.50
CA ASN A 188 13.67 6.90 21.88
C ASN A 188 12.74 6.08 22.77
N PHE A 189 11.57 5.69 22.24
CA PHE A 189 10.63 4.82 22.95
C PHE A 189 11.23 3.44 23.26
N LEU A 190 11.89 2.82 22.29
CA LEU A 190 12.53 1.51 22.47
C LEU A 190 13.63 1.51 23.55
N HIS A 191 14.16 2.69 23.91
CA HIS A 191 15.17 2.87 24.97
C HIS A 191 14.59 3.51 26.22
N SER A 192 13.28 3.57 26.35
CA SER A 192 12.60 4.15 27.52
C SER A 192 12.16 3.08 28.52
N THR A 193 12.00 3.49 29.77
CA THR A 193 11.40 2.66 30.82
C THR A 193 9.96 2.27 30.52
N ASP A 194 9.23 3.09 29.78
CA ASP A 194 7.87 2.80 29.33
C ASP A 194 7.84 1.60 28.40
N TYR A 195 8.81 1.50 27.48
CA TYR A 195 8.94 0.32 26.62
C TYR A 195 9.26 -0.93 27.41
N GLU A 196 10.19 -0.87 28.38
CA GLU A 196 10.54 -1.99 29.23
C GLU A 196 9.34 -2.49 30.04
N THR A 197 8.55 -1.55 30.57
CA THR A 197 7.33 -1.87 31.32
C THR A 197 6.28 -2.54 30.42
N LEU A 198 5.99 -1.96 29.27
CA LEU A 198 5.04 -2.50 28.31
C LEU A 198 5.50 -3.87 27.75
N ASN A 199 6.79 -4.02 27.46
CA ASN A 199 7.33 -5.26 26.97
C ASN A 199 7.23 -6.37 28.02
N THR A 200 7.51 -6.05 29.28
CA THR A 200 7.37 -6.98 30.41
C THR A 200 5.90 -7.39 30.61
N ASP A 201 4.98 -6.43 30.61
CA ASP A 201 3.54 -6.72 30.73
C ASP A 201 3.04 -7.59 29.56
N LEU A 202 3.41 -7.25 28.33
CA LEU A 202 3.03 -8.02 27.15
C LEU A 202 3.57 -9.46 27.21
N ASN A 203 4.85 -9.63 27.56
CA ASN A 203 5.45 -10.96 27.71
C ASN A 203 4.75 -11.78 28.79
N ASN A 204 4.42 -11.17 29.92
CA ASN A 204 3.66 -11.83 30.99
C ASN A 204 2.26 -12.27 30.53
N ARG A 205 1.56 -11.43 29.75
CA ARG A 205 0.25 -11.77 29.18
C ARG A 205 0.35 -12.89 28.16
N VAL A 206 1.31 -12.82 27.25
CA VAL A 206 1.54 -13.87 26.24
C VAL A 206 1.88 -15.20 26.90
N SER A 207 2.77 -15.22 27.89
CA SER A 207 3.15 -16.45 28.61
C SER A 207 1.99 -17.14 29.32
N LYS A 208 1.01 -16.38 29.81
CA LYS A 208 -0.22 -16.93 30.44
C LYS A 208 -1.15 -17.64 29.46
N VAL A 209 -1.06 -17.34 28.15
CA VAL A 209 -1.97 -17.84 27.11
C VAL A 209 -1.22 -18.48 25.94
N GLU A 210 0.04 -18.88 26.14
CA GLU A 210 0.90 -19.41 25.09
C GLU A 210 0.29 -20.63 24.38
N ASN A 211 -0.22 -21.58 25.14
CA ASN A 211 -0.85 -22.78 24.60
C ASN A 211 -2.08 -22.45 23.74
N GLU A 212 -2.90 -21.53 24.17
CA GLU A 212 -4.09 -21.09 23.48
C GLU A 212 -3.74 -20.34 22.19
N ILE A 213 -2.67 -19.54 22.20
CA ILE A 213 -2.14 -18.88 21.00
C ILE A 213 -1.70 -19.93 19.97
N VAL A 214 -1.00 -20.98 20.41
CA VAL A 214 -0.57 -22.08 19.53
C VAL A 214 -1.79 -22.75 18.89
N ILE A 215 -2.82 -23.08 19.69
CA ILE A 215 -4.06 -23.65 19.17
C ILE A 215 -4.76 -22.68 18.20
N ALA A 216 -4.88 -21.40 18.56
CA ALA A 216 -5.49 -20.38 17.72
C ALA A 216 -4.74 -20.18 16.40
N SER A 217 -3.43 -20.43 16.37
CA SER A 217 -2.63 -20.32 15.14
C SER A 217 -3.05 -21.28 14.03
N LEU A 218 -3.76 -22.35 14.39
CA LEU A 218 -4.29 -23.35 13.46
C LEU A 218 -5.59 -22.91 12.76
N ILE A 219 -6.19 -21.78 13.13
CA ILE A 219 -7.38 -21.25 12.46
C ILE A 219 -7.01 -20.82 11.05
N ASP A 220 -7.67 -21.39 10.04
CA ASP A 220 -7.41 -21.11 8.61
C ASP A 220 -7.70 -19.65 8.24
N ASN A 221 -8.82 -19.11 8.73
CA ASN A 221 -9.21 -17.74 8.44
C ASN A 221 -8.29 -16.74 9.19
N VAL A 222 -7.45 -16.05 8.43
CA VAL A 222 -6.43 -15.10 8.96
C VAL A 222 -7.05 -14.00 9.82
N ASN A 223 -8.23 -13.50 9.45
CA ASN A 223 -8.89 -12.42 10.19
C ASN A 223 -9.46 -12.92 11.53
N VAL A 224 -10.06 -14.11 11.52
CA VAL A 224 -10.57 -14.76 12.74
C VAL A 224 -9.40 -15.11 13.66
N ARG A 225 -8.34 -15.70 13.11
CA ARG A 225 -7.12 -16.04 13.85
C ARG A 225 -6.54 -14.81 14.55
N GLY A 226 -6.39 -13.70 13.81
CA GLY A 226 -5.85 -12.45 14.37
C GLY A 226 -6.67 -11.94 15.56
N ARG A 227 -8.00 -11.91 15.42
CA ARG A 227 -8.92 -11.47 16.50
C ARG A 227 -8.86 -12.37 17.72
N VAL A 228 -8.84 -13.69 17.52
CA VAL A 228 -8.76 -14.64 18.63
C VAL A 228 -7.45 -14.49 19.40
N ILE A 229 -6.33 -14.34 18.70
CA ILE A 229 -5.02 -14.14 19.35
C ILE A 229 -4.98 -12.79 20.08
N GLU A 230 -5.47 -11.73 19.45
CA GLU A 230 -5.58 -10.40 20.09
C GLU A 230 -6.42 -10.46 21.36
N TYR A 231 -7.60 -11.09 21.28
CA TYR A 231 -8.46 -11.29 22.44
C TYR A 231 -7.78 -12.07 23.57
N LEU A 232 -7.11 -13.17 23.26
CA LEU A 232 -6.40 -13.99 24.26
C LEU A 232 -5.32 -13.20 24.99
N ILE A 233 -4.61 -12.32 24.29
CA ILE A 233 -3.54 -11.50 24.89
C ILE A 233 -4.12 -10.35 25.71
N THR A 234 -5.21 -9.70 25.26
CA THR A 234 -5.78 -8.51 25.89
C THR A 234 -6.76 -8.83 27.02
N GLN A 235 -7.61 -9.83 26.81
CA GLN A 235 -8.74 -10.17 27.70
C GLN A 235 -8.62 -11.56 28.34
N GLY A 236 -7.49 -12.24 28.16
CA GLY A 236 -7.30 -13.67 28.40
C GLY A 236 -7.49 -14.19 29.84
N GLU A 237 -7.81 -13.33 30.81
CA GLU A 237 -8.06 -13.75 32.20
C GLU A 237 -9.53 -14.11 32.47
N SER A 238 -10.46 -13.83 31.55
CA SER A 238 -11.86 -14.26 31.72
C SER A 238 -12.01 -15.74 31.37
N ASP A 239 -12.02 -16.59 32.39
CA ASP A 239 -12.05 -18.04 32.29
C ASP A 239 -13.18 -18.64 31.41
N GLY A 240 -14.29 -17.96 31.26
CA GLY A 240 -15.46 -18.42 30.50
C GLY A 240 -15.21 -18.44 29.00
N ILE A 241 -14.96 -17.32 28.40
CA ILE A 241 -14.78 -17.17 26.93
C ILE A 241 -13.51 -17.90 26.46
N ARG A 242 -12.46 -17.90 27.26
CA ARG A 242 -11.25 -18.67 26.99
C ARG A 242 -11.55 -20.17 26.84
N LYS A 243 -12.30 -20.74 27.76
CA LYS A 243 -12.72 -22.16 27.69
C LYS A 243 -13.58 -22.44 26.47
N GLU A 244 -14.50 -21.53 26.13
CA GLU A 244 -15.33 -21.66 24.93
C GLU A 244 -14.51 -21.60 23.65
N ILE A 245 -13.52 -20.71 23.54
CA ILE A 245 -12.60 -20.64 22.39
C ILE A 245 -11.81 -21.94 22.26
N ILE A 246 -11.20 -22.43 23.34
CA ILE A 246 -10.43 -23.66 23.33
C ILE A 246 -11.32 -24.84 22.94
N HIS A 247 -12.49 -24.97 23.52
CA HIS A 247 -13.45 -26.01 23.21
C HIS A 247 -13.88 -25.96 21.74
N ALA A 248 -14.17 -24.76 21.20
CA ALA A 248 -14.55 -24.59 19.81
C ALA A 248 -13.42 -25.01 18.84
N LEU A 249 -12.17 -24.63 19.16
CA LEU A 249 -11.02 -25.00 18.34
C LEU A 249 -10.70 -26.50 18.38
N GLN A 250 -10.83 -27.13 19.55
CA GLN A 250 -10.58 -28.57 19.71
C GLN A 250 -11.63 -29.43 19.02
N ASN A 251 -12.89 -28.97 19.00
CA ASN A 251 -14.04 -29.72 18.46
C ASN A 251 -14.46 -29.26 17.07
N ASN A 252 -13.72 -28.34 16.46
CA ASN A 252 -14.02 -27.78 15.15
C ASN A 252 -15.46 -27.20 15.05
N THR A 253 -15.91 -26.56 16.13
CA THR A 253 -17.22 -25.91 16.24
C THR A 253 -17.10 -24.39 16.05
N ASN A 254 -18.24 -23.70 15.96
CA ASN A 254 -18.24 -22.25 15.80
C ASN A 254 -17.59 -21.56 17.00
N LEU A 255 -16.67 -20.62 16.71
CA LEU A 255 -16.08 -19.76 17.72
C LEU A 255 -17.17 -18.88 18.39
N PRO A 256 -17.05 -18.61 19.70
CA PRO A 256 -17.95 -17.67 20.37
C PRO A 256 -17.85 -16.27 19.73
N TYR A 257 -18.95 -15.51 19.82
CA TYR A 257 -18.94 -14.14 19.36
C TYR A 257 -18.04 -13.29 20.26
N ILE A 258 -16.96 -12.78 19.72
CA ILE A 258 -16.07 -11.87 20.40
C ILE A 258 -16.49 -10.45 20.01
N LYS A 259 -17.04 -9.72 20.97
CA LYS A 259 -17.45 -8.33 20.78
C LYS A 259 -16.19 -7.47 20.60
N ASN A 260 -16.13 -6.71 19.52
CA ASN A 260 -15.12 -5.67 19.40
C ASN A 260 -15.43 -4.60 20.47
N GLU A 261 -14.54 -4.40 21.41
CA GLU A 261 -14.50 -3.16 22.15
C GLU A 261 -13.86 -2.11 21.24
N ASP A 262 -14.67 -1.09 20.85
CA ASP A 262 -14.23 0.06 20.06
C ASP A 262 -13.34 0.99 20.91
#